data_246a597493806652ab3323120f4e1a4e
#
_entry.id   246a597493806652ab3323120f4e1a4e
#
_cell.length_a   1.000
_cell.length_b   1.000
_cell.length_c   1.000
_cell.angle_alpha   90.00
_cell.angle_beta   90.00
_cell.angle_gamma   90.00
#
_symmetry.space_group_name_H-M   'P 1'
#
loop_
_entity.id
_entity.type
_entity.pdbx_description
1 polymer ?
#
loop_
_entity_poly.entity_id
_entity_poly.type
_entity_poly.pdbx_seq_one_letter_code
_entity_poly.pdbx_strand_id
1 'polypeptide(L)'
;MSIDFDKYTEFVDAVTSDSSKDFVSLADRLGDLDRQGANIERLTTAAIGIAAEGGEFAEIVKKMVFQGKPWNEDNREHLIIELGDVMWYVAQACMALDVPFDDVIRGNVKKLEKRYPGGSFLSLIHI
;
A
#
# COMPACT_ATOMS: atom_id res chain seq x y z
N MET A 1 5.95 4.70 37.65
CA MET A 1 6.54 3.51 37.02
C MET A 1 7.46 3.94 35.88
N SER A 2 8.74 3.62 35.97
CA SER A 2 9.68 3.91 34.90
C SER A 2 9.75 2.72 33.94
N ILE A 3 10.03 3.01 32.68
CA ILE A 3 10.22 1.99 31.65
C ILE A 3 11.71 1.67 31.55
N ASP A 4 12.05 0.40 31.60
CA ASP A 4 13.41 -0.06 31.30
C ASP A 4 13.54 -0.17 29.77
N PHE A 5 14.03 0.90 29.16
CA PHE A 5 14.13 0.99 27.71
C PHE A 5 15.12 -0.02 27.13
N ASP A 6 16.18 -0.34 27.87
CA ASP A 6 17.17 -1.32 27.39
C ASP A 6 16.55 -2.72 27.28
N LYS A 7 15.76 -3.12 28.26
CA LYS A 7 15.02 -4.38 28.17
C LYS A 7 14.00 -4.39 27.05
N TYR A 8 13.32 -3.27 26.85
CA TYR A 8 12.37 -3.15 25.76
C TYR A 8 13.06 -3.33 24.41
N THR A 9 14.19 -2.66 24.18
CA THR A 9 14.93 -2.78 22.92
C THR A 9 15.52 -4.17 22.71
N GLU A 10 15.99 -4.83 23.78
CA GLU A 10 16.42 -6.22 23.69
C GLU A 10 15.30 -7.14 23.22
N PHE A 11 14.10 -6.93 23.77
CA PHE A 11 12.92 -7.70 23.37
C PHE A 11 12.55 -7.44 21.90
N VAL A 12 12.53 -6.18 21.50
CA VAL A 12 12.25 -5.80 20.12
C VAL A 12 13.25 -6.45 19.16
N ASP A 13 14.54 -6.38 19.50
CA ASP A 13 15.58 -7.00 18.68
C ASP A 13 15.40 -8.52 18.59
N ALA A 14 15.08 -9.16 19.71
CA ALA A 14 14.94 -10.62 19.77
C ALA A 14 13.81 -11.14 18.88
N VAL A 15 12.72 -10.37 18.71
CA VAL A 15 11.57 -10.78 17.89
C VAL A 15 11.63 -10.23 16.46
N THR A 16 12.66 -9.45 16.13
CA THR A 16 12.85 -8.89 14.81
C THR A 16 13.56 -9.91 13.91
N SER A 17 13.08 -10.06 12.67
CA SER A 17 13.68 -10.99 11.71
C SER A 17 15.08 -10.54 11.30
N ASP A 18 15.92 -11.51 10.94
CA ASP A 18 17.29 -11.24 10.49
C ASP A 18 17.32 -10.33 9.25
N SER A 19 16.32 -10.43 8.38
CA SER A 19 16.21 -9.57 7.19
C SER A 19 16.10 -8.08 7.54
N SER A 20 15.67 -7.76 8.76
CA SER A 20 15.57 -6.37 9.22
C SER A 20 16.80 -5.92 10.00
N LYS A 21 17.74 -6.82 10.29
CA LYS A 21 18.89 -6.54 11.15
C LYS A 21 20.24 -6.68 10.45
N ASP A 22 20.30 -7.44 9.37
CA ASP A 22 21.54 -7.78 8.70
C ASP A 22 21.37 -7.65 7.19
N PHE A 23 22.25 -6.87 6.58
CA PHE A 23 22.17 -6.59 5.14
C PHE A 23 22.28 -7.86 4.30
N VAL A 24 23.19 -8.77 4.66
CA VAL A 24 23.38 -10.01 3.91
C VAL A 24 22.11 -10.87 3.98
N SER A 25 21.49 -10.96 5.16
CA SER A 25 20.22 -11.69 5.33
C SER A 25 19.11 -11.07 4.46
N LEU A 26 19.02 -9.75 4.41
CA LEU A 26 18.05 -9.07 3.54
C LEU A 26 18.33 -9.39 2.08
N ALA A 27 19.56 -9.26 1.64
CA ALA A 27 19.96 -9.54 0.25
C ALA A 27 19.66 -10.99 -0.13
N ASP A 28 19.96 -11.94 0.77
CA ASP A 28 19.68 -13.36 0.55
C ASP A 28 18.18 -13.61 0.44
N ARG A 29 17.37 -12.98 1.30
CA ARG A 29 15.92 -13.13 1.26
C ARG A 29 15.33 -12.55 -0.03
N LEU A 30 15.79 -11.39 -0.45
CA LEU A 30 15.38 -10.80 -1.73
C LEU A 30 15.73 -11.72 -2.89
N GLY A 31 16.93 -12.31 -2.87
CA GLY A 31 17.37 -13.28 -3.85
C GLY A 31 16.49 -14.53 -3.88
N ASP A 32 16.08 -15.03 -2.70
CA ASP A 32 15.16 -16.17 -2.61
C ASP A 32 13.81 -15.87 -3.27
N LEU A 33 13.26 -14.69 -2.98
CA LEU A 33 11.98 -14.28 -3.57
C LEU A 33 12.08 -14.11 -5.09
N ASP A 34 13.19 -13.54 -5.55
CA ASP A 34 13.47 -13.42 -6.98
C ASP A 34 13.51 -14.79 -7.65
N ARG A 35 14.21 -15.76 -7.04
CA ARG A 35 14.29 -17.13 -7.56
C ARG A 35 12.95 -17.86 -7.55
N GLN A 36 12.05 -17.48 -6.65
CA GLN A 36 10.68 -18.01 -6.61
C GLN A 36 9.77 -17.36 -7.66
N GLY A 37 10.27 -16.39 -8.40
CA GLY A 37 9.54 -15.75 -9.49
C GLY A 37 8.89 -14.42 -9.13
N ALA A 38 9.13 -13.89 -7.94
CA ALA A 38 8.59 -12.58 -7.56
C ALA A 38 9.39 -11.46 -8.22
N ASN A 39 8.68 -10.48 -8.79
CA ASN A 39 9.30 -9.22 -9.22
C ASN A 39 9.44 -8.34 -7.98
N ILE A 40 10.39 -8.68 -7.12
CA ILE A 40 10.47 -8.11 -5.77
C ILE A 40 10.88 -6.64 -5.79
N GLU A 41 11.72 -6.22 -6.73
CA GLU A 41 12.13 -4.82 -6.84
C GLU A 41 10.93 -3.93 -7.18
N ARG A 42 10.08 -4.34 -8.12
CA ARG A 42 8.91 -3.55 -8.48
C ARG A 42 7.79 -3.63 -7.43
N LEU A 43 7.62 -4.79 -6.79
CA LEU A 43 6.69 -4.93 -5.66
C LEU A 43 7.06 -4.01 -4.51
N THR A 44 8.36 -3.93 -4.21
CA THR A 44 8.85 -3.04 -3.15
C THR A 44 8.56 -1.58 -3.50
N THR A 45 8.83 -1.18 -4.73
CA THR A 45 8.51 0.17 -5.22
C THR A 45 7.02 0.46 -5.07
N ALA A 46 6.17 -0.47 -5.53
CA ALA A 46 4.72 -0.31 -5.46
C ALA A 46 4.23 -0.23 -4.01
N ALA A 47 4.69 -1.13 -3.15
CA ALA A 47 4.26 -1.19 -1.75
C ALA A 47 4.58 0.11 -1.01
N ILE A 48 5.82 0.57 -1.12
CA ILE A 48 6.25 1.80 -0.45
C ILE A 48 5.51 3.01 -1.02
N GLY A 49 5.39 3.06 -2.36
CA GLY A 49 4.74 4.18 -3.03
C GLY A 49 3.25 4.30 -2.72
N ILE A 50 2.51 3.19 -2.72
CA ILE A 50 1.08 3.19 -2.36
C ILE A 50 0.91 3.74 -0.95
N ALA A 51 1.71 3.28 0.00
CA ALA A 51 1.62 3.72 1.40
C ALA A 51 1.99 5.20 1.54
N ALA A 52 3.08 5.63 0.90
CA ALA A 52 3.57 7.00 1.00
C ALA A 52 2.59 8.00 0.36
N GLU A 53 2.11 7.72 -0.84
CA GLU A 53 1.19 8.63 -1.53
C GLU A 53 -0.22 8.60 -0.92
N GLY A 54 -0.65 7.43 -0.41
CA GLY A 54 -1.86 7.35 0.39
C GLY A 54 -1.75 8.21 1.65
N GLY A 55 -0.58 8.24 2.26
CA GLY A 55 -0.28 9.11 3.40
C GLY A 55 -0.34 10.58 3.05
N GLU A 56 0.15 10.98 1.88
CA GLU A 56 0.06 12.38 1.40
C GLU A 56 -1.40 12.80 1.21
N PHE A 57 -2.21 11.93 0.62
CA PHE A 57 -3.65 12.16 0.50
C PHE A 57 -4.30 12.35 1.88
N ALA A 58 -3.99 11.45 2.81
CA ALA A 58 -4.51 11.50 4.18
C ALA A 58 -4.08 12.79 4.90
N GLU A 59 -2.86 13.27 4.67
CA GLU A 59 -2.33 14.49 5.29
C GLU A 59 -3.15 15.72 4.90
N ILE A 60 -3.54 15.80 3.64
CA ILE A 60 -4.38 16.92 3.15
C ILE A 60 -5.73 16.89 3.88
N VAL A 61 -6.36 15.73 3.96
CA VAL A 61 -7.66 15.56 4.65
C VAL A 61 -7.53 15.90 6.13
N LYS A 62 -6.47 15.41 6.78
CA LYS A 62 -6.20 15.69 8.19
C LYS A 62 -6.11 17.20 8.44
N LYS A 63 -5.42 17.92 7.59
CA LYS A 63 -5.27 19.36 7.73
C LYS A 63 -6.59 20.11 7.55
N MET A 64 -7.45 19.62 6.66
CA MET A 64 -8.78 20.21 6.50
C MET A 64 -9.66 19.96 7.73
N VAL A 65 -9.66 18.73 8.24
CA VAL A 65 -10.54 18.36 9.36
C VAL A 65 -10.07 18.95 10.69
N PHE A 66 -8.75 18.92 10.95
CA PHE A 66 -8.22 19.22 12.28
C PHE A 66 -7.38 20.49 12.37
N GLN A 67 -6.96 21.05 11.25
CA GLN A 67 -6.01 22.18 11.26
C GLN A 67 -6.53 23.41 10.49
N GLY A 68 -7.82 23.45 10.21
CA GLY A 68 -8.47 24.63 9.66
C GLY A 68 -8.20 24.92 8.19
N LYS A 69 -7.61 24.01 7.44
CA LYS A 69 -7.50 24.21 5.99
C LYS A 69 -8.88 24.17 5.35
N PRO A 70 -9.19 25.10 4.45
CA PRO A 70 -10.52 25.14 3.86
C PRO A 70 -10.71 24.09 2.77
N TRP A 71 -11.97 23.75 2.51
CA TRP A 71 -12.34 23.09 1.27
C TRP A 71 -12.39 24.17 0.18
N ASN A 72 -11.49 24.07 -0.79
CA ASN A 72 -11.44 24.99 -1.93
C ASN A 72 -10.87 24.25 -3.14
N GLU A 73 -10.83 24.93 -4.28
CA GLU A 73 -10.36 24.30 -5.52
C GLU A 73 -8.90 23.87 -5.43
N ASP A 74 -8.05 24.64 -4.77
CA ASP A 74 -6.63 24.30 -4.61
C ASP A 74 -6.47 22.97 -3.84
N ASN A 75 -7.17 22.82 -2.73
CA ASN A 75 -7.11 21.60 -1.92
C ASN A 75 -7.75 20.42 -2.63
N ARG A 76 -8.83 20.65 -3.37
CA ARG A 76 -9.45 19.62 -4.21
C ARG A 76 -8.48 19.14 -5.29
N GLU A 77 -7.84 20.06 -6.00
CA GLU A 77 -6.83 19.73 -7.01
C GLU A 77 -5.66 18.96 -6.42
N HIS A 78 -5.18 19.37 -5.24
CA HIS A 78 -4.09 18.69 -4.56
C HIS A 78 -4.45 17.24 -4.23
N LEU A 79 -5.69 17.01 -3.77
CA LEU A 79 -6.19 15.64 -3.51
C LEU A 79 -6.22 14.81 -4.79
N ILE A 80 -6.64 15.40 -5.90
CA ILE A 80 -6.69 14.71 -7.19
C ILE A 80 -5.28 14.32 -7.64
N ILE A 81 -4.32 15.23 -7.48
CA ILE A 81 -2.91 14.96 -7.82
C ILE A 81 -2.37 13.80 -7.01
N GLU A 82 -2.58 13.80 -5.69
CA GLU A 82 -2.11 12.72 -4.82
C GLU A 82 -2.79 11.39 -5.13
N LEU A 83 -4.07 11.45 -5.48
CA LEU A 83 -4.79 10.24 -5.90
C LEU A 83 -4.20 9.67 -7.20
N GLY A 84 -3.81 10.53 -8.13
CA GLY A 84 -3.10 10.12 -9.35
C GLY A 84 -1.76 9.46 -9.04
N ASP A 85 -1.04 9.98 -8.06
CA ASP A 85 0.24 9.39 -7.63
C ASP A 85 0.03 7.99 -7.02
N VAL A 86 -1.06 7.80 -6.26
CA VAL A 86 -1.44 6.46 -5.79
C VAL A 86 -1.66 5.52 -6.96
N MET A 87 -2.39 5.99 -7.99
CA MET A 87 -2.67 5.17 -9.17
C MET A 87 -1.40 4.81 -9.94
N TRP A 88 -0.40 5.68 -9.98
CA TRP A 88 0.90 5.37 -10.56
C TRP A 88 1.52 4.13 -9.89
N TYR A 89 1.48 4.06 -8.57
CA TYR A 89 2.03 2.93 -7.83
C TYR A 89 1.14 1.69 -7.91
N VAL A 90 -0.17 1.86 -8.06
CA VAL A 90 -1.07 0.74 -8.36
C VAL A 90 -0.69 0.12 -9.72
N ALA A 91 -0.38 0.94 -10.71
CA ALA A 91 0.10 0.45 -12.01
C ALA A 91 1.42 -0.32 -11.86
N GLN A 92 2.34 0.17 -11.03
CA GLN A 92 3.59 -0.55 -10.72
C GLN A 92 3.29 -1.94 -10.13
N ALA A 93 2.32 -2.02 -9.22
CA ALA A 93 1.92 -3.28 -8.61
C ALA A 93 1.32 -4.24 -9.64
N CYS A 94 0.46 -3.75 -10.52
CA CYS A 94 -0.13 -4.55 -11.59
C CYS A 94 0.95 -5.11 -12.52
N MET A 95 1.94 -4.31 -12.87
CA MET A 95 3.08 -4.76 -13.68
C MET A 95 3.90 -5.82 -12.97
N ALA A 96 4.14 -5.64 -11.67
CA ALA A 96 4.90 -6.60 -10.86
C ALA A 96 4.19 -7.94 -10.73
N LEU A 97 2.87 -7.92 -10.67
CA LEU A 97 2.03 -9.12 -10.53
C LEU A 97 1.61 -9.72 -11.88
N ASP A 98 1.98 -9.05 -12.97
CA ASP A 98 1.57 -9.44 -14.32
C ASP A 98 0.06 -9.63 -14.44
N VAL A 99 -0.69 -8.64 -13.96
CA VAL A 99 -2.15 -8.65 -13.96
C VAL A 99 -2.67 -7.34 -14.53
N PRO A 100 -3.67 -7.37 -15.43
CA PRO A 100 -4.33 -6.15 -15.89
C PRO A 100 -5.10 -5.48 -14.74
N PHE A 101 -5.14 -4.16 -14.76
CA PHE A 101 -5.89 -3.39 -13.75
C PHE A 101 -7.35 -3.83 -13.67
N ASP A 102 -7.97 -4.10 -14.82
CA ASP A 102 -9.36 -4.58 -14.89
C ASP A 102 -9.59 -5.84 -14.05
N ASP A 103 -8.63 -6.77 -14.08
CA ASP A 103 -8.75 -8.02 -13.33
C ASP A 103 -8.70 -7.79 -11.82
N VAL A 104 -7.94 -6.78 -11.38
CA VAL A 104 -7.91 -6.39 -9.97
C VAL A 104 -9.30 -5.90 -9.54
N ILE A 105 -9.93 -5.08 -10.35
CA ILE A 105 -11.30 -4.57 -10.08
C ILE A 105 -12.31 -5.72 -10.14
N ARG A 106 -12.23 -6.60 -11.14
CA ARG A 106 -13.12 -7.76 -11.23
C ARG A 106 -13.02 -8.66 -10.01
N GLY A 107 -11.80 -8.90 -9.52
CA GLY A 107 -11.58 -9.67 -8.30
C GLY A 107 -12.23 -9.02 -7.09
N ASN A 108 -12.12 -7.70 -6.99
CA ASN A 108 -12.77 -6.94 -5.92
C ASN A 108 -14.30 -7.05 -6.00
N VAL A 109 -14.86 -6.91 -7.20
CA VAL A 109 -16.31 -7.04 -7.42
C VAL A 109 -16.79 -8.43 -7.00
N LYS A 110 -16.08 -9.49 -7.38
CA LYS A 110 -16.44 -10.87 -6.99
C LYS A 110 -16.42 -11.04 -5.47
N LYS A 111 -15.43 -10.47 -4.80
CA LYS A 111 -15.34 -10.51 -3.34
C LYS A 111 -16.54 -9.80 -2.70
N LEU A 112 -16.93 -8.65 -3.24
CA LEU A 112 -18.05 -7.86 -2.75
C LEU A 112 -19.38 -8.55 -2.98
N GLU A 113 -19.55 -9.26 -4.10
CA GLU A 113 -20.77 -10.04 -4.36
C GLU A 113 -21.01 -11.11 -3.30
N LYS A 114 -19.95 -11.78 -2.85
CA LYS A 114 -20.07 -12.78 -1.78
C LYS A 114 -20.47 -12.13 -0.47
N ARG A 115 -20.00 -10.91 -0.19
CA ARG A 115 -20.28 -10.18 1.05
C ARG A 115 -21.66 -9.52 1.03
N TYR A 116 -22.10 -9.08 -0.14
CA TYR A 116 -23.36 -8.35 -0.34
C TYR A 116 -24.17 -9.04 -1.45
N PRO A 117 -24.73 -10.24 -1.17
CA PRO A 117 -25.49 -10.99 -2.20
C PRO A 117 -26.73 -10.20 -2.63
N GLY A 118 -27.03 -10.22 -3.92
CA GLY A 118 -28.14 -9.48 -4.50
C GLY A 118 -27.81 -8.03 -4.87
N GLY A 119 -26.57 -7.61 -4.66
CA GLY A 119 -26.10 -6.30 -5.13
C GLY A 119 -25.98 -6.25 -6.65
N SER A 120 -25.94 -5.05 -7.19
CA SER A 120 -25.85 -4.82 -8.64
C SER A 120 -24.41 -4.79 -9.17
N PHE A 121 -23.50 -5.49 -8.48
CA PHE A 121 -22.08 -5.50 -8.85
C PHE A 121 -21.81 -6.11 -10.21
N LEU A 122 -22.67 -7.04 -10.66
CA LEU A 122 -22.51 -7.68 -11.97
C LEU A 122 -22.53 -6.67 -13.12
N SER A 123 -23.27 -5.58 -12.96
CA SER A 123 -23.33 -4.53 -13.98
C SER A 123 -22.01 -3.79 -14.17
N LEU A 124 -21.13 -3.87 -13.18
CA LEU A 124 -19.79 -3.25 -13.24
C LEU A 124 -18.79 -4.07 -14.06
N ILE A 125 -19.13 -5.31 -14.40
CA ILE A 125 -18.25 -6.25 -15.11
C ILE A 125 -18.65 -6.36 -16.59
N HIS A 126 -19.49 -5.50 -17.07
CA HIS A 126 -19.86 -5.48 -18.47
C HIS A 126 -18.77 -4.90 -19.32
N ILE A 127 -18.03 -5.75 -19.88
CA ILE A 127 -17.01 -5.26 -20.80
C ILE A 127 -16.87 -6.25 -21.94
#